data_baa7abf8d38aa058d1ce8dc0bd31dc13
#
_entry.id   baa7abf8d38aa058d1ce8dc0bd31dc13
#
_cell.length_a   1.000
_cell.length_b   1.000
_cell.length_c   1.000
_cell.angle_alpha   90.00
_cell.angle_beta   90.00
_cell.angle_gamma   90.00
#
_symmetry.space_group_name_H-M   'P 1'
#
loop_
_entity.id
_entity.type
_entity.pdbx_description
1 polymer ?
#
loop_
_entity_poly.entity_id
_entity_poly.type
_entity_poly.pdbx_seq_one_letter_code
_entity_poly.pdbx_strand_id
1 'polypeptide(L)'
;MTLDFINVGYGDAILIRSGSFTMLVDCGDWTVGDGGPDSQRISAADFLRQEGIDTLDLLVLTHLHRDHSGGLTELLECVAVRSFRCNYLPDRIFWGKRVPVPEGFSAGARCLLESLNVFLSALAIMEQQGTEVSLASPRHVAADTGTDGRMLLGSAAYF
;
A
#
# COMPACT_ATOMS: atom_id res chain seq x y z
N MET A 1 -16.14 11.91 7.91
CA MET A 1 -14.87 11.17 7.74
C MET A 1 -14.94 9.91 8.58
N THR A 2 -14.61 8.76 8.00
CA THR A 2 -14.49 7.47 8.68
C THR A 2 -13.08 6.93 8.54
N LEU A 3 -12.63 6.18 9.54
CA LEU A 3 -11.37 5.43 9.52
C LEU A 3 -11.69 3.99 9.88
N ASP A 4 -11.34 3.07 8.99
CA ASP A 4 -11.50 1.64 9.19
C ASP A 4 -10.10 1.01 9.31
N PHE A 5 -9.79 0.45 10.47
CA PHE A 5 -8.58 -0.34 10.69
C PHE A 5 -8.89 -1.77 10.29
N ILE A 6 -8.38 -2.19 9.14
CA ILE A 6 -8.65 -3.51 8.57
C ILE A 6 -7.83 -4.55 9.31
N ASN A 7 -8.47 -5.60 9.80
CA ASN A 7 -7.77 -6.69 10.48
C ASN A 7 -7.07 -7.61 9.46
N VAL A 8 -5.96 -7.14 8.91
CA VAL A 8 -5.13 -7.91 7.95
C VAL A 8 -4.24 -8.97 8.61
N GLY A 9 -4.33 -9.12 9.93
CA GLY A 9 -3.53 -10.06 10.71
C GLY A 9 -2.17 -9.47 11.11
N TYR A 10 -1.19 -9.51 10.23
CA TYR A 10 0.10 -8.85 10.43
C TYR A 10 0.18 -7.59 9.59
N GLY A 11 0.70 -6.50 10.19
CA GLY A 11 0.89 -5.22 9.54
C GLY A 11 -0.32 -4.31 9.59
N ASP A 12 -0.33 -3.34 8.72
CA ASP A 12 -1.32 -2.28 8.71
C ASP A 12 -2.06 -2.20 7.38
N ALA A 13 -3.36 -1.91 7.46
CA ALA A 13 -4.18 -1.45 6.35
C ALA A 13 -5.27 -0.53 6.93
N ILE A 14 -5.25 0.74 6.57
CA ILE A 14 -6.16 1.75 7.12
C ILE A 14 -6.91 2.42 5.97
N LEU A 15 -8.22 2.16 5.90
CA LEU A 15 -9.10 2.83 4.94
C LEU A 15 -9.63 4.13 5.53
N ILE A 16 -9.53 5.21 4.78
CA ILE A 16 -9.99 6.54 5.16
C ILE A 16 -10.97 7.03 4.09
N ARG A 17 -12.18 7.38 4.53
CA ARG A 17 -13.23 7.92 3.64
C ARG A 17 -13.67 9.30 4.12
N SER A 18 -13.70 10.28 3.22
CA SER A 18 -14.17 11.64 3.52
C SER A 18 -14.96 12.20 2.33
N GLY A 19 -16.27 12.30 2.45
CA GLY A 19 -17.14 12.58 1.31
C GLY A 19 -16.99 11.53 0.23
N SER A 20 -16.65 11.94 -0.99
CA SER A 20 -16.35 11.03 -2.10
C SER A 20 -14.89 10.61 -2.17
N PHE A 21 -14.01 11.12 -1.31
CA PHE A 21 -12.60 10.80 -1.31
C PHE A 21 -12.32 9.51 -0.51
N THR A 22 -11.59 8.59 -1.12
CA THR A 22 -11.24 7.29 -0.56
C THR A 22 -9.75 7.08 -0.62
N MET A 23 -9.13 6.79 0.53
CA MET A 23 -7.70 6.56 0.63
C MET A 23 -7.42 5.30 1.45
N LEU A 24 -6.43 4.53 1.00
CA LEU A 24 -5.88 3.41 1.77
C LEU A 24 -4.43 3.72 2.14
N VAL A 25 -4.06 3.44 3.39
CA VAL A 25 -2.68 3.47 3.88
C VAL A 25 -2.24 2.06 4.17
N ASP A 26 -1.21 1.60 3.49
CA ASP A 26 -0.69 0.24 3.50
C ASP A 26 -1.74 -0.83 3.12
N CYS A 27 -1.33 -2.07 2.91
CA CYS A 27 -2.20 -3.15 2.44
C CYS A 27 -1.96 -4.50 3.12
N GLY A 28 -1.24 -4.51 4.24
CA GLY A 28 -0.96 -5.73 4.98
C GLY A 28 0.03 -6.66 4.29
N ASP A 29 0.13 -7.86 4.85
CA ASP A 29 0.96 -8.94 4.33
C ASP A 29 0.28 -9.59 3.10
N TRP A 30 1.03 -10.34 2.31
CA TRP A 30 0.50 -11.18 1.21
C TRP A 30 -0.32 -12.39 1.69
N THR A 31 -0.33 -12.66 2.99
CA THR A 31 -1.21 -13.63 3.62
C THR A 31 -1.77 -13.05 4.91
N VAL A 32 -3.06 -13.21 5.11
CA VAL A 32 -3.69 -12.82 6.39
C VAL A 32 -3.37 -13.78 7.54
N GLY A 33 -2.65 -14.87 7.25
CA GLY A 33 -2.37 -15.96 8.19
C GLY A 33 -3.64 -16.67 8.65
N ASP A 34 -3.45 -17.81 9.31
CA ASP A 34 -4.54 -18.56 9.91
C ASP A 34 -4.77 -18.07 11.34
N GLY A 35 -5.74 -17.20 11.51
CA GLY A 35 -6.19 -16.76 12.83
C GLY A 35 -7.09 -17.77 13.54
N GLY A 36 -7.28 -18.97 12.97
CA GLY A 36 -8.24 -19.95 13.44
C GLY A 36 -9.68 -19.70 12.93
N PRO A 37 -10.64 -20.60 13.23
CA PRO A 37 -11.99 -20.57 12.67
C PRO A 37 -12.80 -19.32 13.02
N ASP A 38 -12.47 -18.63 14.10
CA ASP A 38 -13.12 -17.40 14.54
C ASP A 38 -12.35 -16.13 14.13
N SER A 39 -11.33 -16.28 13.30
CA SER A 39 -10.54 -15.15 12.83
C SER A 39 -11.37 -14.25 11.93
N GLN A 40 -11.44 -12.96 12.27
CA GLN A 40 -12.03 -11.92 11.41
C GLN A 40 -10.95 -11.26 10.53
N ARG A 41 -9.86 -11.98 10.23
CA ARG A 41 -8.81 -11.48 9.35
C ARG A 41 -9.29 -11.49 7.91
N ILE A 42 -8.98 -10.42 7.21
CA ILE A 42 -9.36 -10.24 5.81
C ILE A 42 -8.24 -9.48 5.08
N SER A 43 -7.98 -9.80 3.82
CA SER A 43 -7.05 -8.99 3.03
C SER A 43 -7.64 -7.60 2.78
N ALA A 44 -6.77 -6.61 2.58
CA ALA A 44 -7.22 -5.26 2.20
C ALA A 44 -8.04 -5.30 0.91
N ALA A 45 -7.64 -6.12 -0.05
CA ALA A 45 -8.35 -6.33 -1.32
C ALA A 45 -9.78 -6.86 -1.12
N ASP A 46 -9.92 -7.91 -0.32
CA ASP A 46 -11.24 -8.51 -0.03
C ASP A 46 -12.12 -7.55 0.77
N PHE A 47 -11.54 -6.81 1.72
CA PHE A 47 -12.28 -5.81 2.48
C PHE A 47 -12.85 -4.72 1.55
N LEU A 48 -12.01 -4.15 0.67
CA LEU A 48 -12.49 -3.14 -0.28
C LEU A 48 -13.57 -3.69 -1.22
N ARG A 49 -13.43 -4.94 -1.65
CA ARG A 49 -14.46 -5.62 -2.47
C ARG A 49 -15.78 -5.77 -1.71
N GLN A 50 -15.75 -6.14 -0.42
CA GLN A 50 -16.95 -6.24 0.43
C GLN A 50 -17.63 -4.88 0.63
N GLU A 51 -16.83 -3.80 0.75
CA GLU A 51 -17.33 -2.44 0.86
C GLU A 51 -17.78 -1.82 -0.48
N GLY A 52 -17.64 -2.57 -1.59
CA GLY A 52 -18.00 -2.09 -2.92
C GLY A 52 -17.08 -0.99 -3.46
N ILE A 53 -15.83 -0.97 -2.99
CA ILE A 53 -14.83 0.03 -3.40
C ILE A 53 -13.96 -0.57 -4.51
N ASP A 54 -14.13 -0.08 -5.71
CA ASP A 54 -13.38 -0.48 -6.91
C ASP A 54 -12.32 0.55 -7.33
N THR A 55 -12.29 1.70 -6.68
CA THR A 55 -11.37 2.80 -6.98
C THR A 55 -10.90 3.49 -5.71
N LEU A 56 -9.60 3.70 -5.59
CA LEU A 56 -8.98 4.55 -4.58
C LEU A 56 -8.50 5.86 -5.22
N ASP A 57 -8.82 6.97 -4.58
CA ASP A 57 -8.26 8.28 -4.97
C ASP A 57 -6.78 8.36 -4.61
N LEU A 58 -6.41 7.74 -3.49
CA LEU A 58 -5.03 7.71 -3.03
C LEU A 58 -4.69 6.38 -2.34
N LEU A 59 -3.59 5.77 -2.75
CA LEU A 59 -2.93 4.69 -2.01
C LEU A 59 -1.60 5.22 -1.49
N VAL A 60 -1.36 5.05 -0.19
CA VAL A 60 -0.10 5.42 0.45
C VAL A 60 0.59 4.17 0.94
N LEU A 61 1.84 3.97 0.55
CA LEU A 61 2.70 2.95 1.12
C LEU A 61 3.73 3.62 2.03
N THR A 62 3.67 3.30 3.32
CA THR A 62 4.56 3.90 4.31
C THR A 62 5.98 3.40 4.15
N HIS A 63 6.18 2.10 3.91
CA HIS A 63 7.48 1.48 3.65
C HIS A 63 7.34 0.09 3.03
N LEU A 64 8.49 -0.50 2.62
CA LEU A 64 8.53 -1.74 1.83
C LEU A 64 8.51 -3.03 2.65
N HIS A 65 8.31 -3.00 3.95
CA HIS A 65 8.21 -4.24 4.71
C HIS A 65 6.98 -5.05 4.27
N ARG A 66 7.13 -6.37 4.31
CA ARG A 66 6.15 -7.32 3.82
C ARG A 66 4.75 -7.12 4.38
N ASP A 67 4.69 -6.84 5.67
CA ASP A 67 3.47 -6.62 6.43
C ASP A 67 2.75 -5.29 6.13
N HIS A 68 3.32 -4.48 5.24
CA HIS A 68 2.71 -3.23 4.74
C HIS A 68 2.51 -3.26 3.22
N SER A 69 3.44 -3.90 2.50
CA SER A 69 3.44 -3.92 1.02
C SER A 69 3.00 -5.23 0.41
N GLY A 70 2.84 -6.29 1.21
CA GLY A 70 2.61 -7.64 0.71
C GLY A 70 1.33 -7.79 -0.10
N GLY A 71 0.27 -7.12 0.29
CA GLY A 71 -1.03 -7.15 -0.37
C GLY A 71 -1.15 -6.30 -1.65
N LEU A 72 -0.09 -5.55 -2.05
CA LEU A 72 -0.16 -4.58 -3.16
C LEU A 72 -0.64 -5.19 -4.48
N THR A 73 -0.08 -6.31 -4.90
CA THR A 73 -0.42 -6.91 -6.21
C THR A 73 -1.85 -7.42 -6.20
N GLU A 74 -2.29 -8.11 -5.16
CA GLU A 74 -3.68 -8.56 -5.01
C GLU A 74 -4.67 -7.38 -5.03
N LEU A 75 -4.33 -6.31 -4.32
CA LEU A 75 -5.13 -5.09 -4.29
C LEU A 75 -5.30 -4.51 -5.70
N LEU A 76 -4.23 -4.36 -6.45
CA LEU A 76 -4.23 -3.75 -7.78
C LEU A 76 -4.89 -4.62 -8.86
N GLU A 77 -5.10 -5.91 -8.62
CA GLU A 77 -5.88 -6.79 -9.50
C GLU A 77 -7.38 -6.49 -9.47
N CYS A 78 -7.88 -5.90 -8.38
CA CYS A 78 -9.31 -5.68 -8.19
C CYS A 78 -9.69 -4.21 -7.95
N VAL A 79 -8.72 -3.33 -7.65
CA VAL A 79 -8.98 -1.92 -7.32
C VAL A 79 -8.11 -1.03 -8.19
N ALA A 80 -8.74 -0.07 -8.87
CA ALA A 80 -8.03 0.99 -9.58
C ALA A 80 -7.50 2.04 -8.60
N VAL A 81 -6.28 2.53 -8.83
CA VAL A 81 -5.67 3.56 -7.99
C VAL A 81 -5.37 4.80 -8.83
N ARG A 82 -5.94 5.94 -8.46
CA ARG A 82 -5.70 7.22 -9.17
C ARG A 82 -4.33 7.80 -8.87
N SER A 83 -3.97 7.85 -7.59
CA SER A 83 -2.67 8.36 -7.14
C SER A 83 -2.03 7.41 -6.14
N PHE A 84 -0.72 7.21 -6.27
CA PHE A 84 0.09 6.41 -5.35
C PHE A 84 1.22 7.25 -4.77
N ARG A 85 1.44 7.16 -3.47
CA ARG A 85 2.52 7.84 -2.73
C ARG A 85 3.31 6.83 -1.93
N CYS A 86 4.64 6.93 -1.99
CA CYS A 86 5.54 6.07 -1.23
C CYS A 86 6.80 6.83 -0.80
N ASN A 87 7.53 6.30 0.16
CA ASN A 87 8.77 6.90 0.66
C ASN A 87 10.02 6.54 -0.16
N TYR A 88 9.90 5.56 -1.05
CA TYR A 88 10.97 5.09 -1.94
C TYR A 88 10.40 4.83 -3.33
N LEU A 89 11.07 5.32 -4.36
CA LEU A 89 10.68 5.10 -5.75
C LEU A 89 11.93 4.80 -6.59
N PRO A 90 12.09 3.56 -7.08
CA PRO A 90 13.18 3.21 -7.95
C PRO A 90 13.00 3.80 -9.34
N ASP A 91 14.10 3.89 -10.10
CA ASP A 91 14.04 4.28 -11.51
C ASP A 91 13.06 3.37 -12.28
N ARG A 92 12.31 3.96 -13.20
CA ARG A 92 11.30 3.27 -14.02
C ARG A 92 11.85 2.08 -14.80
N ILE A 93 13.15 2.07 -15.11
CA ILE A 93 13.80 0.93 -15.77
C ILE A 93 13.71 -0.38 -14.98
N PHE A 94 13.45 -0.30 -13.66
CA PHE A 94 13.29 -1.46 -12.78
C PHE A 94 11.85 -1.92 -12.60
N TRP A 95 10.87 -1.13 -13.03
CA TRP A 95 9.45 -1.45 -12.84
C TRP A 95 9.10 -2.74 -13.60
N GLY A 96 8.44 -3.66 -12.91
CA GLY A 96 8.12 -4.99 -13.43
C GLY A 96 9.30 -5.96 -13.54
N LYS A 97 10.53 -5.53 -13.24
CA LYS A 97 11.69 -6.44 -13.22
C LYS A 97 11.77 -7.19 -11.91
N ARG A 98 12.19 -8.45 -12.01
CA ARG A 98 12.40 -9.27 -10.82
C ARG A 98 13.86 -9.26 -10.41
N VAL A 99 14.11 -8.93 -9.15
CA VAL A 99 15.43 -9.07 -8.53
C VAL A 99 15.60 -10.52 -8.05
N PRO A 100 16.70 -11.21 -8.40
CA PRO A 100 16.96 -12.55 -7.89
C PRO A 100 17.04 -12.57 -6.35
N VAL A 101 16.50 -13.62 -5.75
CA VAL A 101 16.56 -13.85 -4.30
C VAL A 101 17.50 -15.05 -4.05
N PRO A 102 18.80 -14.82 -3.76
CA PRO A 102 19.76 -15.89 -3.56
C PRO A 102 19.48 -16.71 -2.28
N GLU A 103 19.65 -18.04 -2.36
CA GLU A 103 19.43 -18.95 -1.23
C GLU A 103 20.36 -18.68 -0.04
N GLY A 104 21.58 -18.19 -0.29
CA GLY A 104 22.57 -17.90 0.73
C GLY A 104 22.30 -16.65 1.60
N PHE A 105 21.22 -15.91 1.32
CA PHE A 105 20.87 -14.73 2.09
C PHE A 105 20.14 -15.10 3.39
N SER A 106 20.29 -14.25 4.42
CA SER A 106 19.50 -14.38 5.64
C SER A 106 18.00 -14.30 5.35
N ALA A 107 17.17 -14.87 6.23
CA ALA A 107 15.72 -14.84 6.08
C ALA A 107 15.18 -13.39 5.92
N GLY A 108 15.72 -12.44 6.71
CA GLY A 108 15.34 -11.04 6.64
C GLY A 108 15.71 -10.40 5.29
N ALA A 109 16.93 -10.67 4.77
CA ALA A 109 17.34 -10.15 3.47
C ALA A 109 16.50 -10.73 2.31
N ARG A 110 16.15 -12.01 2.39
CA ARG A 110 15.25 -12.64 1.42
C ARG A 110 13.85 -12.01 1.47
N CYS A 111 13.29 -11.86 2.66
CA CYS A 111 12.00 -11.22 2.85
C CYS A 111 11.97 -9.79 2.26
N LEU A 112 13.02 -8.99 2.48
CA LEU A 112 13.13 -7.65 1.90
C LEU A 112 13.18 -7.68 0.37
N LEU A 113 13.94 -8.60 -0.24
CA LEU A 113 14.01 -8.74 -1.69
C LEU A 113 12.68 -9.22 -2.30
N GLU A 114 11.96 -10.09 -1.59
CA GLU A 114 10.63 -10.52 -1.99
C GLU A 114 9.63 -9.35 -1.94
N SER A 115 9.65 -8.55 -0.88
CA SER A 115 8.84 -7.32 -0.77
C SER A 115 9.19 -6.33 -1.88
N LEU A 116 10.48 -6.16 -2.19
CA LEU A 116 10.91 -5.34 -3.32
C LEU A 116 10.36 -5.87 -4.65
N ASN A 117 10.35 -7.17 -4.87
CA ASN A 117 9.79 -7.78 -6.08
C ASN A 117 8.27 -7.54 -6.20
N VAL A 118 7.53 -7.66 -5.09
CA VAL A 118 6.10 -7.30 -5.05
C VAL A 118 5.92 -5.83 -5.43
N PHE A 119 6.71 -4.95 -4.84
CA PHE A 119 6.64 -3.52 -5.11
C PHE A 119 6.96 -3.17 -6.58
N LEU A 120 8.02 -3.75 -7.15
CA LEU A 120 8.38 -3.53 -8.56
C LEU A 120 7.27 -4.03 -9.52
N SER A 121 6.64 -5.16 -9.19
CA SER A 121 5.50 -5.67 -9.95
C SER A 121 4.29 -4.73 -9.83
N ALA A 122 3.99 -4.26 -8.63
CA ALA A 122 2.92 -3.31 -8.38
C ALA A 122 3.11 -2.00 -9.15
N LEU A 123 4.34 -1.46 -9.19
CA LEU A 123 4.64 -0.26 -9.98
C LEU A 123 4.38 -0.44 -11.47
N ALA A 124 4.66 -1.62 -12.03
CA ALA A 124 4.36 -1.90 -13.44
C ALA A 124 2.84 -1.99 -13.69
N ILE A 125 2.08 -2.58 -12.76
CA ILE A 125 0.61 -2.61 -12.85
C ILE A 125 0.05 -1.18 -12.79
N MET A 126 0.52 -0.37 -11.85
CA MET A 126 0.11 1.03 -11.71
C MET A 126 0.43 1.86 -12.97
N GLU A 127 1.59 1.64 -13.59
CA GLU A 127 1.95 2.29 -14.85
C GLU A 127 0.97 1.92 -15.98
N GLN A 128 0.58 0.65 -16.08
CA GLN A 128 -0.41 0.17 -17.06
C GLN A 128 -1.80 0.74 -16.79
N GLN A 129 -2.17 0.93 -15.53
CA GLN A 129 -3.44 1.53 -15.12
C GLN A 129 -3.47 3.07 -15.28
N GLY A 130 -2.33 3.70 -15.55
CA GLY A 130 -2.22 5.16 -15.63
C GLY A 130 -2.24 5.85 -14.26
N THR A 131 -1.91 5.14 -13.18
CA THR A 131 -1.80 5.69 -11.83
C THR A 131 -0.74 6.79 -11.76
N GLU A 132 -1.06 7.91 -11.13
CA GLU A 132 -0.05 8.93 -10.80
C GLU A 132 0.84 8.46 -9.65
N VAL A 133 2.07 8.06 -9.97
CA VAL A 133 3.05 7.54 -8.98
C VAL A 133 4.04 8.63 -8.59
N SER A 134 4.22 8.88 -7.28
CA SER A 134 5.18 9.88 -6.81
C SER A 134 5.70 9.58 -5.39
N LEU A 135 6.83 10.22 -5.06
CA LEU A 135 7.36 10.19 -3.70
C LEU A 135 6.50 11.02 -2.76
N ALA A 136 6.27 10.49 -1.57
CA ALA A 136 5.78 11.28 -0.45
C ALA A 136 6.85 12.33 -0.09
N SER A 137 6.51 13.62 -0.24
CA SER A 137 7.43 14.71 0.07
C SER A 137 6.97 15.44 1.32
N PRO A 138 7.86 15.82 2.24
CA PRO A 138 7.52 16.68 3.37
C PRO A 138 6.85 17.99 2.96
N ARG A 139 7.08 18.45 1.74
CA ARG A 139 6.46 19.67 1.19
C ARG A 139 4.98 19.51 0.88
N HIS A 140 4.46 18.28 0.78
CA HIS A 140 3.04 18.01 0.59
C HIS A 140 2.25 17.99 1.92
N VAL A 141 2.94 18.09 3.04
CA VAL A 141 2.35 18.09 4.39
C VAL A 141 1.92 19.48 4.80
N ALA A 142 2.42 20.48 4.14
CA ALA A 142 2.12 21.86 4.52
C ALA A 142 1.10 22.47 3.58
N ALA A 143 0.25 23.19 4.13
CA ALA A 143 -0.64 24.15 3.54
C ALA A 143 -2.03 23.61 3.26
N ASP A 144 -2.75 23.92 4.14
CA ASP A 144 -4.13 24.33 4.16
C ASP A 144 -4.95 23.52 5.16
N THR A 145 -4.98 24.04 6.38
CA THR A 145 -5.98 23.73 7.38
C THR A 145 -7.32 24.40 7.05
N GLY A 146 -7.55 24.66 5.76
CA GLY A 146 -8.86 25.02 5.28
C GLY A 146 -9.88 23.95 5.63
N THR A 147 -11.09 24.31 5.81
CA THR A 147 -12.23 23.49 6.26
C THR A 147 -12.56 22.29 5.35
N ASP A 148 -11.68 21.90 4.43
CA ASP A 148 -11.94 20.96 3.34
C ASP A 148 -11.38 19.55 3.59
N GLY A 149 -11.04 19.20 4.83
CA GLY A 149 -10.71 17.82 5.17
C GLY A 149 -9.39 17.29 4.58
N ARG A 150 -8.39 18.14 4.34
CA ARG A 150 -7.05 17.68 3.93
C ARG A 150 -6.34 17.03 5.08
N MET A 151 -5.93 15.78 4.88
CA MET A 151 -5.18 15.02 5.86
C MET A 151 -3.70 15.40 5.84
N LEU A 152 -3.18 15.76 6.99
CA LEU A 152 -1.75 15.98 7.20
C LEU A 152 -1.07 14.61 7.38
N LEU A 153 -0.39 14.12 6.36
CA LEU A 153 0.57 13.04 6.54
C LEU A 153 1.84 13.62 7.16
N GLY A 154 1.99 13.45 8.46
CA GLY A 154 3.21 13.85 9.16
C GLY A 154 4.41 13.15 8.55
N SER A 155 5.52 13.88 8.38
CA SER A 155 6.79 13.33 7.94
C SER A 155 7.34 12.39 9.00
N ALA A 156 6.99 11.11 8.96
CA ALA A 156 7.76 10.09 9.63
C ALA A 156 8.97 9.77 8.74
N ALA A 157 10.00 10.59 8.84
CA ALA A 157 11.33 10.20 8.43
C ALA A 157 11.81 9.16 9.45
N TYR A 158 11.68 7.87 9.13
CA TYR A 158 12.37 6.82 9.87
C TYR A 158 13.04 5.88 8.87
N PHE A 159 14.31 5.80 9.08
CA PHE A 159 15.42 5.05 8.51
C PHE A 159 15.16 3.61 8.12
#